data_9f23c1fa5fc283c8b1319dd2c7d9a26c
#
_entry.id   9f23c1fa5fc283c8b1319dd2c7d9a26c
#
_cell.length_a   1.000
_cell.length_b   1.000
_cell.length_c   1.000
_cell.angle_alpha   90.00
_cell.angle_beta   90.00
_cell.angle_gamma   90.00
#
_symmetry.space_group_name_H-M   'P 1'
#
loop_
_entity.id
_entity.type
_entity.pdbx_description
1 polymer ?
#
loop_
_entity_poly.entity_id
_entity_poly.type
_entity_poly.pdbx_seq_one_letter_code
_entity_poly.pdbx_strand_id
1 'polypeptide(L)'
;TVQVALSAVIAELPAIGKGDKSPQGYSFRGIEAITKQLQPLLAKHGVVIVPSATITNVVPSPGMKDSWQDIYMTVQWSIYGPAGDCVQACTTGIGRDNSDKGANKAQTQAYKYLLLHLLCISDAKDDADNANYEHGYRQPAPPTAGQALMARCRKAKGTPLADTLR
;
A
#
# COMPACT_ATOMS: atom_id res chain seq x y z
N THR A 1 -8.04 -31.66 2.83
CA THR A 1 -7.31 -30.77 1.88
C THR A 1 -7.15 -29.38 2.46
N VAL A 2 -6.19 -28.63 1.92
CA VAL A 2 -5.94 -27.23 2.31
C VAL A 2 -7.17 -26.35 2.10
N GLN A 3 -7.96 -26.56 1.03
CA GLN A 3 -9.18 -25.81 0.76
C GLN A 3 -10.23 -26.02 1.87
N VAL A 4 -10.43 -27.27 2.32
CA VAL A 4 -11.36 -27.58 3.41
C VAL A 4 -10.89 -26.94 4.71
N ALA A 5 -9.59 -27.02 5.00
CA ALA A 5 -9.01 -26.40 6.19
C ALA A 5 -9.15 -24.86 6.17
N LEU A 6 -8.87 -24.22 5.04
CA LEU A 6 -9.07 -22.78 4.88
C LEU A 6 -10.54 -22.37 5.02
N SER A 7 -11.46 -23.14 4.45
CA SER A 7 -12.91 -22.87 4.60
C SER A 7 -13.34 -22.94 6.07
N ALA A 8 -12.81 -23.89 6.84
CA ALA A 8 -13.08 -23.99 8.27
C ALA A 8 -12.47 -22.81 9.05
N VAL A 9 -11.26 -22.38 8.71
CA VAL A 9 -10.63 -21.17 9.28
C VAL A 9 -11.50 -19.93 9.01
N ILE A 10 -11.98 -19.76 7.78
CA ILE A 10 -12.83 -18.62 7.40
C ILE A 10 -14.15 -18.64 8.19
N ALA A 11 -14.78 -19.81 8.33
CA ALA A 11 -16.06 -19.96 9.06
C ALA A 11 -15.95 -19.63 10.56
N GLU A 12 -14.79 -19.90 11.16
CA GLU A 12 -14.56 -19.68 12.59
C GLU A 12 -13.90 -18.32 12.90
N LEU A 13 -13.38 -17.61 11.87
CA LEU A 13 -12.68 -16.35 12.06
C LEU A 13 -13.65 -15.25 12.51
N PRO A 14 -13.47 -14.67 13.71
CA PRO A 14 -14.32 -13.58 14.16
C PRO A 14 -14.06 -12.32 13.31
N ALA A 15 -15.05 -11.42 13.29
CA ALA A 15 -14.88 -10.13 12.65
C ALA A 15 -13.72 -9.35 13.30
N ILE A 16 -12.73 -8.99 12.49
CA ILE A 16 -11.56 -8.24 12.95
C ILE A 16 -11.75 -6.76 12.62
N GLY A 17 -12.02 -5.96 13.66
CA GLY A 17 -12.23 -4.51 13.51
C GLY A 17 -10.92 -3.73 13.31
N LYS A 18 -11.04 -2.46 12.91
CA LYS A 18 -9.95 -1.49 12.88
C LYS A 18 -9.80 -0.87 14.28
N GLY A 19 -8.97 -1.50 15.12
CA GLY A 19 -8.69 -1.01 16.49
C GLY A 19 -7.54 0.00 16.56
N ASP A 20 -6.62 -0.04 15.60
CA ASP A 20 -5.42 0.77 15.63
C ASP A 20 -5.65 2.15 14.99
N LYS A 21 -5.01 3.18 15.56
CA LYS A 21 -5.02 4.55 15.01
C LYS A 21 -3.63 4.92 14.54
N SER A 22 -3.54 5.48 13.35
CA SER A 22 -2.30 6.07 12.85
C SER A 22 -1.99 7.39 13.57
N PRO A 23 -0.74 7.87 13.53
CA PRO A 23 -0.39 9.21 14.01
C PRO A 23 -1.18 10.33 13.33
N GLN A 24 -1.69 10.09 12.11
CA GLN A 24 -2.54 11.02 11.34
C GLN A 24 -4.04 10.89 11.69
N GLY A 25 -4.41 10.00 12.64
CA GLY A 25 -5.77 9.89 13.17
C GLY A 25 -6.70 8.93 12.42
N TYR A 26 -6.28 8.32 11.30
CA TYR A 26 -7.10 7.31 10.62
C TYR A 26 -7.00 5.94 11.31
N SER A 27 -8.11 5.20 11.33
CA SER A 27 -8.15 3.86 11.90
C SER A 27 -7.66 2.84 10.86
N PHE A 28 -6.79 1.92 11.28
CA PHE A 28 -6.31 0.83 10.44
C PHE A 28 -6.33 -0.50 11.19
N ARG A 29 -6.18 -1.59 10.45
CA ARG A 29 -6.05 -2.92 10.99
C ARG A 29 -4.58 -3.32 10.91
N GLY A 30 -3.92 -3.39 12.07
CA GLY A 30 -2.54 -3.87 12.16
C GLY A 30 -2.44 -5.35 11.82
N ILE A 31 -1.29 -5.78 11.32
CA ILE A 31 -1.01 -7.21 11.08
C ILE A 31 -1.12 -8.03 12.37
N GLU A 32 -0.74 -7.44 13.50
CA GLU A 32 -0.78 -8.07 14.82
C GLU A 32 -2.19 -8.42 15.26
N ALA A 33 -3.18 -7.53 15.00
CA ALA A 33 -4.58 -7.81 15.30
C ALA A 33 -5.11 -8.99 14.48
N ILE A 34 -4.68 -9.11 13.21
CA ILE A 34 -5.06 -10.21 12.33
C ILE A 34 -4.42 -11.52 12.82
N THR A 35 -3.10 -11.52 13.01
CA THR A 35 -2.35 -12.72 13.37
C THR A 35 -2.74 -13.28 14.74
N LYS A 36 -3.05 -12.41 15.71
CA LYS A 36 -3.52 -12.82 17.03
C LYS A 36 -4.81 -13.65 16.98
N GLN A 37 -5.74 -13.29 16.09
CA GLN A 37 -7.00 -14.02 15.93
C GLN A 37 -6.82 -15.27 15.06
N LEU A 38 -5.93 -15.18 14.08
CA LEU A 38 -5.76 -16.21 13.07
C LEU A 38 -4.88 -17.36 13.53
N GLN A 39 -3.81 -17.10 14.28
CA GLN A 39 -2.84 -18.09 14.71
C GLN A 39 -3.46 -19.35 15.36
N PRO A 40 -4.38 -19.24 16.35
CA PRO A 40 -5.00 -20.41 16.95
C PRO A 40 -5.86 -21.21 15.97
N LEU A 41 -6.50 -20.55 15.00
CA LEU A 41 -7.32 -21.21 13.99
C LEU A 41 -6.46 -21.94 12.96
N LEU A 42 -5.38 -21.32 12.47
CA LEU A 42 -4.43 -22.00 11.60
C LEU A 42 -3.85 -23.24 12.26
N ALA A 43 -3.44 -23.15 13.53
CA ALA A 43 -2.93 -24.28 14.29
C ALA A 43 -3.98 -25.38 14.46
N LYS A 44 -5.24 -25.01 14.80
CA LYS A 44 -6.35 -25.94 14.97
C LYS A 44 -6.65 -26.74 13.70
N HIS A 45 -6.60 -26.09 12.53
CA HIS A 45 -6.93 -26.69 11.25
C HIS A 45 -5.71 -27.22 10.48
N GLY A 46 -4.51 -27.16 11.07
CA GLY A 46 -3.28 -27.68 10.47
C GLY A 46 -2.85 -26.94 9.20
N VAL A 47 -3.09 -25.62 9.16
CA VAL A 47 -2.70 -24.78 8.04
C VAL A 47 -1.38 -24.07 8.36
N VAL A 48 -0.41 -24.15 7.43
CA VAL A 48 0.89 -23.47 7.55
C VAL A 48 1.10 -22.58 6.32
N ILE A 49 1.47 -21.33 6.56
CA ILE A 49 1.75 -20.34 5.52
C ILE A 49 3.24 -20.02 5.54
N VAL A 50 3.91 -20.21 4.40
CA VAL A 50 5.36 -20.04 4.26
C VAL A 50 5.66 -19.16 3.05
N PRO A 51 6.53 -18.13 3.16
CA PRO A 51 7.07 -17.46 2.00
C PRO A 51 8.01 -18.42 1.26
N SER A 52 7.75 -18.68 -0.02
CA SER A 52 8.53 -19.64 -0.82
C SER A 52 9.53 -18.96 -1.76
N ALA A 53 9.25 -17.74 -2.20
CA ALA A 53 10.15 -16.92 -2.99
C ALA A 53 9.87 -15.43 -2.80
N THR A 54 10.89 -14.60 -2.97
CA THR A 54 10.77 -13.15 -2.83
C THR A 54 11.54 -12.46 -3.94
N ILE A 55 10.90 -11.51 -4.61
CA ILE A 55 11.54 -10.61 -5.58
C ILE A 55 11.45 -9.20 -5.01
N THR A 56 12.60 -8.51 -4.94
CA THR A 56 12.68 -7.16 -4.39
C THR A 56 13.22 -6.20 -5.45
N ASN A 57 12.54 -5.07 -5.60
CA ASN A 57 12.99 -3.94 -6.40
C ASN A 57 13.05 -2.70 -5.52
N VAL A 58 14.15 -1.97 -5.60
CA VAL A 58 14.41 -0.77 -4.80
C VAL A 58 14.57 0.42 -5.73
N VAL A 59 13.79 1.45 -5.50
CA VAL A 59 13.84 2.69 -6.29
C VAL A 59 13.88 3.91 -5.38
N PRO A 60 14.51 5.02 -5.81
CA PRO A 60 14.43 6.30 -5.10
C PRO A 60 12.97 6.73 -4.93
N SER A 61 12.61 7.24 -3.75
CA SER A 61 11.24 7.72 -3.49
C SER A 61 11.00 9.05 -4.20
N PRO A 62 10.05 9.17 -5.12
CA PRO A 62 9.78 10.40 -5.84
C PRO A 62 9.40 11.55 -4.89
N GLY A 63 10.02 12.72 -5.09
CA GLY A 63 9.72 13.93 -4.32
C GLY A 63 10.21 13.94 -2.88
N MET A 64 10.99 12.94 -2.49
CA MET A 64 11.63 12.85 -1.16
C MET A 64 13.13 13.15 -1.27
N LYS A 65 13.81 13.26 -0.12
CA LYS A 65 15.29 13.39 -0.06
C LYS A 65 15.94 12.12 -0.61
N ASP A 66 17.15 12.24 -1.14
CA ASP A 66 17.90 11.15 -1.81
C ASP A 66 18.08 9.88 -0.96
N SER A 67 18.02 10.00 0.37
CA SER A 67 18.09 8.85 1.28
C SER A 67 16.81 8.02 1.36
N TRP A 68 15.70 8.50 0.82
CA TRP A 68 14.42 7.77 0.86
C TRP A 68 14.29 6.82 -0.32
N GLN A 69 13.88 5.59 -0.01
CA GLN A 69 13.70 4.54 -0.99
C GLN A 69 12.31 3.92 -0.86
N ASP A 70 11.74 3.55 -2.00
CA ASP A 70 10.56 2.71 -2.10
C ASP A 70 11.01 1.29 -2.43
N ILE A 71 10.69 0.36 -1.55
CA ILE A 71 11.03 -1.05 -1.71
C ILE A 71 9.75 -1.78 -2.10
N TYR A 72 9.72 -2.27 -3.33
CA TYR A 72 8.66 -3.13 -3.85
C TYR A 72 9.07 -4.58 -3.65
N MET A 73 8.27 -5.33 -2.91
CA MET A 73 8.55 -6.72 -2.61
C MET A 73 7.38 -7.58 -3.07
N THR A 74 7.61 -8.44 -4.04
CA THR A 74 6.67 -9.47 -4.47
C THR A 74 7.02 -10.77 -3.78
N VAL A 75 6.09 -11.31 -3.01
CA VAL A 75 6.28 -12.53 -2.23
C VAL A 75 5.36 -13.62 -2.75
N GLN A 76 5.95 -14.76 -3.08
CA GLN A 76 5.22 -15.99 -3.34
C GLN A 76 5.06 -16.77 -2.04
N TRP A 77 3.86 -17.24 -1.79
CA TRP A 77 3.47 -17.94 -0.58
C TRP A 77 3.04 -19.36 -0.90
N SER A 78 3.46 -20.30 -0.09
CA SER A 78 2.95 -21.68 -0.10
C SER A 78 2.10 -21.89 1.14
N ILE A 79 0.85 -22.25 0.94
CA ILE A 79 -0.14 -22.53 1.99
C ILE A 79 -0.37 -24.03 2.03
N TYR A 80 0.11 -24.68 3.07
CA TYR A 80 0.01 -26.12 3.27
C TYR A 80 -1.19 -26.47 4.13
N GLY A 81 -1.91 -27.51 3.76
CA GLY A 81 -3.00 -28.10 4.52
C GLY A 81 -2.56 -29.30 5.36
N PRO A 82 -3.47 -29.83 6.21
CA PRO A 82 -3.17 -30.95 7.10
C PRO A 82 -2.82 -32.25 6.39
N ALA A 83 -3.18 -32.41 5.13
CA ALA A 83 -2.85 -33.57 4.30
C ALA A 83 -1.51 -33.42 3.56
N GLY A 84 -0.77 -32.33 3.78
CA GLY A 84 0.47 -32.03 3.06
C GLY A 84 0.25 -31.46 1.64
N ASP A 85 -1.00 -31.27 1.25
CA ASP A 85 -1.36 -30.58 0.01
C ASP A 85 -1.11 -29.07 0.14
N CYS A 86 -0.88 -28.41 -1.00
CA CYS A 86 -0.47 -27.02 -1.03
C CYS A 86 -1.21 -26.22 -2.09
N VAL A 87 -1.55 -24.98 -1.79
CA VAL A 87 -1.92 -23.96 -2.76
C VAL A 87 -0.91 -22.82 -2.71
N GLN A 88 -0.77 -22.11 -3.82
CA GLN A 88 0.15 -20.98 -3.91
C GLN A 88 -0.61 -19.67 -4.10
N ALA A 89 -0.06 -18.62 -3.54
CA ALA A 89 -0.53 -17.25 -3.71
C ALA A 89 0.67 -16.31 -3.93
N CYS A 90 0.39 -15.15 -4.50
CA CYS A 90 1.41 -14.11 -4.72
C CYS A 90 0.83 -12.76 -4.29
N THR A 91 1.61 -12.00 -3.54
CA THR A 91 1.23 -10.64 -3.14
C THR A 91 2.40 -9.70 -3.22
N THR A 92 2.11 -8.42 -3.42
CA THR A 92 3.13 -7.37 -3.45
C THR A 92 2.92 -6.43 -2.27
N GLY A 93 4.02 -6.06 -1.63
CA GLY A 93 4.06 -5.02 -0.61
C GLY A 93 5.02 -3.90 -0.99
N ILE A 94 4.76 -2.70 -0.46
CA ILE A 94 5.59 -1.53 -0.66
C ILE A 94 6.02 -1.00 0.70
N GLY A 95 7.32 -0.81 0.88
CA GLY A 95 7.90 -0.22 2.08
C GLY A 95 8.68 1.05 1.75
N ARG A 96 8.20 2.20 2.20
CA ARG A 96 8.95 3.45 2.08
C ARG A 96 9.76 3.68 3.35
N ASP A 97 11.07 3.88 3.19
CA ASP A 97 11.98 4.12 4.32
C ASP A 97 13.25 4.84 3.86
N ASN A 98 13.93 5.47 4.81
CA ASN A 98 15.24 6.08 4.61
C ASN A 98 16.36 5.36 5.38
N SER A 99 16.06 4.16 5.89
CA SER A 99 16.95 3.33 6.70
C SER A 99 16.79 1.84 6.37
N ASP A 100 17.04 0.97 7.33
CA ASP A 100 17.06 -0.49 7.19
C ASP A 100 15.66 -1.17 7.26
N LYS A 101 14.58 -0.42 7.53
CA LYS A 101 13.25 -1.01 7.80
C LYS A 101 12.36 -1.16 6.57
N GLY A 102 12.78 -0.66 5.43
CA GLY A 102 11.95 -0.64 4.22
C GLY A 102 11.54 -2.03 3.75
N ALA A 103 12.47 -3.00 3.74
CA ALA A 103 12.18 -4.37 3.37
C ALA A 103 11.17 -5.04 4.33
N ASN A 104 11.34 -4.82 5.64
CA ASN A 104 10.42 -5.36 6.65
C ASN A 104 9.01 -4.77 6.51
N LYS A 105 8.90 -3.47 6.20
CA LYS A 105 7.62 -2.82 5.92
C LYS A 105 6.95 -3.43 4.70
N ALA A 106 7.70 -3.62 3.60
CA ALA A 106 7.20 -4.21 2.37
C ALA A 106 6.71 -5.65 2.59
N GLN A 107 7.51 -6.47 3.28
CA GLN A 107 7.15 -7.86 3.58
C GLN A 107 5.91 -7.95 4.49
N THR A 108 5.85 -7.12 5.53
CA THR A 108 4.69 -7.06 6.43
C THR A 108 3.42 -6.67 5.67
N GLN A 109 3.52 -5.72 4.76
CA GLN A 109 2.41 -5.32 3.92
C GLN A 109 1.97 -6.46 2.99
N ALA A 110 2.92 -7.12 2.30
CA ALA A 110 2.61 -8.26 1.44
C ALA A 110 1.90 -9.39 2.21
N TYR A 111 2.37 -9.72 3.42
CA TYR A 111 1.74 -10.71 4.28
C TYR A 111 0.34 -10.30 4.75
N LYS A 112 0.16 -9.04 5.13
CA LYS A 112 -1.16 -8.53 5.50
C LYS A 112 -2.16 -8.69 4.36
N TYR A 113 -1.81 -8.32 3.15
CA TYR A 113 -2.69 -8.45 1.99
C TYR A 113 -2.95 -9.91 1.61
N LEU A 114 -1.95 -10.81 1.79
CA LEU A 114 -2.21 -12.24 1.66
C LEU A 114 -3.36 -12.67 2.57
N LEU A 115 -3.26 -12.37 3.87
CA LEU A 115 -4.25 -12.79 4.85
C LEU A 115 -5.63 -12.20 4.58
N LEU A 116 -5.70 -10.92 4.21
CA LEU A 116 -6.96 -10.25 3.90
C LEU A 116 -7.68 -10.91 2.70
N HIS A 117 -6.93 -11.20 1.63
CA HIS A 117 -7.50 -11.77 0.42
C HIS A 117 -7.79 -13.27 0.57
N LEU A 118 -6.86 -14.02 1.15
CA LEU A 118 -6.98 -15.48 1.32
C LEU A 118 -8.19 -15.84 2.21
N LEU A 119 -8.47 -15.03 3.22
CA LEU A 119 -9.52 -15.28 4.20
C LEU A 119 -10.75 -14.40 4.02
N CYS A 120 -10.86 -13.70 2.91
CA CYS A 120 -11.97 -12.81 2.60
C CYS A 120 -12.29 -11.81 3.74
N ILE A 121 -11.26 -11.33 4.44
CA ILE A 121 -11.41 -10.35 5.50
C ILE A 121 -11.68 -9.00 4.84
N SER A 122 -12.95 -8.68 4.62
CA SER A 122 -13.38 -7.40 4.07
C SER A 122 -13.60 -6.37 5.17
N ASP A 123 -13.44 -5.11 4.80
CA ASP A 123 -13.89 -3.99 5.61
C ASP A 123 -14.76 -3.11 4.71
N ALA A 124 -16.07 -3.14 4.95
CA ALA A 124 -17.04 -2.39 4.16
C ALA A 124 -16.78 -0.86 4.12
N LYS A 125 -15.86 -0.37 4.96
CA LYS A 125 -15.40 1.02 4.99
C LYS A 125 -14.07 1.25 4.24
N ASP A 126 -13.45 0.17 3.73
CA ASP A 126 -12.14 0.21 3.04
C ASP A 126 -12.27 -0.02 1.53
N ASP A 127 -13.46 0.10 1.00
CA ASP A 127 -13.62 0.14 -0.44
C ASP A 127 -12.88 1.38 -0.96
N ALA A 128 -11.73 1.14 -1.60
CA ALA A 128 -10.91 2.21 -2.18
C ALA A 128 -11.70 3.03 -3.21
N ASP A 129 -12.75 2.43 -3.77
CA ASP A 129 -13.67 3.07 -4.72
C ASP A 129 -14.68 3.98 -4.01
N ASN A 130 -14.93 3.79 -2.70
CA ASN A 130 -15.74 4.71 -1.89
C ASN A 130 -14.97 5.93 -1.36
N ALA A 131 -13.66 5.87 -1.33
CA ALA A 131 -12.83 7.05 -1.23
C ALA A 131 -12.63 7.57 -2.65
N ASN A 132 -13.55 8.37 -3.16
CA ASN A 132 -13.22 9.28 -4.23
C ASN A 132 -11.98 10.05 -3.75
N TYR A 133 -10.80 9.58 -4.14
CA TYR A 133 -9.67 10.43 -4.30
C TYR A 133 -10.05 11.41 -5.42
N GLU A 134 -10.86 12.40 -5.09
CA GLU A 134 -10.58 13.69 -5.63
C GLU A 134 -9.13 13.96 -5.19
N HIS A 135 -8.19 13.43 -5.94
CA HIS A 135 -6.99 14.15 -6.21
C HIS A 135 -7.51 15.44 -6.81
N GLY A 136 -7.92 16.33 -5.92
CA GLY A 136 -8.09 17.71 -6.28
C GLY A 136 -6.77 18.02 -6.96
N TYR A 137 -6.81 18.11 -8.27
CA TYR A 137 -5.82 18.88 -9.00
C TYR A 137 -5.76 20.17 -8.18
N ARG A 138 -4.75 20.27 -7.34
CA ARG A 138 -4.46 21.48 -6.62
C ARG A 138 -4.17 22.44 -7.75
N GLN A 139 -5.20 23.15 -8.18
CA GLN A 139 -5.00 24.22 -9.15
C GLN A 139 -3.82 25.01 -8.60
N PRO A 140 -2.76 25.18 -9.39
CA PRO A 140 -1.63 25.99 -8.94
C PRO A 140 -2.23 27.26 -8.37
N ALA A 141 -1.88 27.59 -7.15
CA ALA A 141 -2.38 28.81 -6.51
C ALA A 141 -2.24 29.97 -7.52
N PRO A 142 -3.26 30.79 -7.71
CA PRO A 142 -3.19 31.87 -8.67
C PRO A 142 -1.89 32.63 -8.42
N PRO A 143 -1.15 32.99 -9.48
CA PRO A 143 0.15 33.61 -9.34
C PRO A 143 0.04 34.82 -8.43
N THR A 144 0.92 34.92 -7.46
CA THR A 144 1.00 36.10 -6.59
C THR A 144 1.15 37.36 -7.47
N ALA A 145 0.71 38.51 -6.98
CA ALA A 145 0.81 39.79 -7.72
C ALA A 145 2.23 40.03 -8.30
N GLY A 146 3.28 39.62 -7.56
CA GLY A 146 4.66 39.67 -8.03
C GLY A 146 4.97 38.73 -9.19
N GLN A 147 4.44 37.49 -9.13
CA GLN A 147 4.62 36.50 -10.23
C GLN A 147 3.85 36.91 -11.49
N ALA A 148 2.65 37.48 -11.34
CA ALA A 148 1.87 38.02 -12.45
C ALA A 148 2.57 39.22 -13.10
N LEU A 149 3.17 40.10 -12.29
CA LEU A 149 3.96 41.23 -12.80
C LEU A 149 5.20 40.77 -13.56
N MET A 150 5.95 39.79 -13.01
CA MET A 150 7.12 39.23 -13.69
C MET A 150 6.77 38.53 -15.01
N ALA A 151 5.64 37.81 -15.07
CA ALA A 151 5.16 37.22 -16.31
C ALA A 151 4.81 38.28 -17.37
N ARG A 152 4.20 39.37 -16.96
CA ARG A 152 3.92 40.54 -17.86
C ARG A 152 5.22 41.21 -18.36
N CYS A 153 6.21 41.40 -17.48
CA CYS A 153 7.52 41.95 -17.86
C CYS A 153 8.29 41.05 -18.84
N ARG A 154 8.21 39.71 -18.66
CA ARG A 154 8.82 38.78 -19.63
C ARG A 154 8.13 38.80 -20.98
N LYS A 155 6.80 38.94 -21.03
CA LYS A 155 6.03 39.07 -22.28
C LYS A 155 6.34 40.38 -23.01
N ALA A 156 6.50 41.47 -22.28
CA ALA A 156 6.88 42.76 -22.82
C ALA A 156 8.31 42.81 -23.42
N LYS A 157 9.26 42.04 -22.84
CA LYS A 157 10.63 41.89 -23.38
C LYS A 157 10.74 41.01 -24.61
N GLY A 158 9.74 40.18 -24.90
CA GLY A 158 9.70 39.26 -26.06
C GLY A 158 8.98 39.84 -27.30
N THR A 159 8.46 41.05 -27.25
CA THR A 159 7.84 41.70 -28.44
C THR A 159 8.95 42.43 -29.22
N PRO A 160 9.25 42.02 -30.46
CA PRO A 160 10.23 42.74 -31.28
C PRO A 160 9.72 44.16 -31.55
N LEU A 161 10.58 45.17 -31.42
CA LEU A 161 10.32 46.59 -31.68
C LEU A 161 10.08 46.89 -33.17
N ALA A 162 9.63 45.92 -33.96
CA ALA A 162 9.57 46.03 -35.42
C ALA A 162 8.22 46.53 -35.99
N ASP A 163 7.17 46.67 -35.17
CA ASP A 163 5.82 46.99 -35.69
C ASP A 163 5.19 48.31 -35.19
N THR A 164 6.00 49.27 -34.73
CA THR A 164 5.46 50.56 -34.26
C THR A 164 5.82 51.74 -35.15
N LEU A 165 6.31 51.52 -36.38
CA LEU A 165 6.54 52.56 -37.37
C LEU A 165 5.97 52.13 -38.73
N ARG A 166 4.65 52.19 -38.84
CA ARG A 166 3.93 52.42 -40.11
C ARG A 166 2.62 53.17 -39.84
#